data_9dc9aa3c8c233b4fe3ff58fd3722a407
#
_entry.id   9dc9aa3c8c233b4fe3ff58fd3722a407
#
_cell.length_a   1.000
_cell.length_b   1.000
_cell.length_c   1.000
_cell.angle_alpha   90.00
_cell.angle_beta   90.00
_cell.angle_gamma   90.00
#
_symmetry.space_group_name_H-M   'P 1'
#
loop_
_entity.id
_entity.type
_entity.pdbx_description
1 polymer ?
#
loop_
_entity_poly.entity_id
_entity_poly.type
_entity_poly.pdbx_seq_one_letter_code
_entity_poly.pdbx_strand_id
1 'polypeptide(L)'
;MSTGASYRNGIQTFFEKNTFETVMPMAPLLFGDEFIGAGHTAGIPVAGSPSAGYPWVKKIVGAGPPTVALATNASGGQVQLALTATSEKEDAVLYWNDNLAIDVTKGAVWEARAALSVPPSAAGVQVVFGMAGAWTDGPDNNLHYIEFGCTANSSLLLRSQDGTTQNSIIASNAGAAVTLDTNFHIFRFNCSDVTDIGFYFDGNRVNPTGSIAYAATGANAILQPYMAVYRPSGTGLATLLIDKVDLWANR
;
A
#
# COMPACT_ATOMS: atom_id res chain seq x y z
N MET A 1 -24.53 10.85 -4.56
CA MET A 1 -23.06 11.01 -4.45
C MET A 1 -22.75 12.50 -4.37
N SER A 2 -22.00 12.95 -3.37
CA SER A 2 -21.62 14.36 -3.22
C SER A 2 -20.13 14.47 -3.52
N THR A 3 -19.78 14.98 -4.71
CA THR A 3 -18.40 15.09 -5.18
C THR A 3 -17.80 16.43 -4.77
N GLY A 4 -16.61 16.41 -4.21
CA GLY A 4 -15.73 17.55 -4.01
C GLY A 4 -14.64 17.61 -5.07
N ALA A 5 -14.07 18.80 -5.26
CA ALA A 5 -12.87 18.96 -6.09
C ALA A 5 -11.80 19.69 -5.30
N SER A 6 -10.56 19.32 -5.50
CA SER A 6 -9.39 20.00 -4.95
C SER A 6 -8.28 20.08 -5.98
N TYR A 7 -7.41 21.07 -5.83
CA TYR A 7 -6.17 21.18 -6.60
C TYR A 7 -5.00 20.83 -5.69
N ARG A 8 -4.18 19.86 -6.11
CA ARG A 8 -2.98 19.45 -5.38
C ARG A 8 -1.83 19.40 -6.37
N ASN A 9 -0.80 20.18 -6.11
CA ASN A 9 0.37 20.30 -6.98
C ASN A 9 0.01 20.50 -8.46
N GLY A 10 -0.98 21.35 -8.77
CA GLY A 10 -1.47 21.59 -10.12
C GLY A 10 -2.38 20.50 -10.71
N ILE A 11 -2.60 19.41 -10.00
CA ILE A 11 -3.48 18.31 -10.41
C ILE A 11 -4.88 18.55 -9.83
N GLN A 12 -5.87 18.60 -10.72
CA GLN A 12 -7.27 18.63 -10.30
C GLN A 12 -7.71 17.22 -9.91
N THR A 13 -8.25 17.08 -8.71
CA THR A 13 -8.71 15.79 -8.17
C THR A 13 -10.17 15.90 -7.77
N PHE A 14 -10.99 14.97 -8.18
CA PHE A 14 -12.38 14.80 -7.74
C PHE A 14 -12.45 13.66 -6.73
N PHE A 15 -13.15 13.87 -5.63
CA PHE A 15 -13.31 12.88 -4.57
C PHE A 15 -14.76 12.81 -4.07
N GLU A 16 -15.17 11.65 -3.57
CA GLU A 16 -16.45 11.47 -2.89
C GLU A 16 -16.36 12.03 -1.47
N LYS A 17 -17.29 12.92 -1.09
CA LYS A 17 -17.17 13.68 0.19
C LYS A 17 -17.39 12.86 1.45
N ASN A 18 -18.09 11.74 1.36
CA ASN A 18 -18.40 10.91 2.53
C ASN A 18 -17.32 9.83 2.76
N THR A 19 -16.77 9.26 1.69
CA THR A 19 -15.75 8.21 1.76
C THR A 19 -14.34 8.74 1.60
N PHE A 20 -14.18 9.98 1.09
CA PHE A 20 -12.90 10.60 0.74
C PHE A 20 -12.12 9.89 -0.37
N GLU A 21 -12.75 8.94 -1.02
CA GLU A 21 -12.18 8.20 -2.13
C GLU A 21 -12.02 9.11 -3.36
N THR A 22 -10.84 9.06 -3.99
CA THR A 22 -10.59 9.77 -5.24
C THR A 22 -11.35 9.12 -6.38
N VAL A 23 -12.19 9.90 -7.04
CA VAL A 23 -12.99 9.43 -8.18
C VAL A 23 -12.22 9.58 -9.49
N MET A 24 -11.54 10.71 -9.68
CA MET A 24 -10.79 10.98 -10.90
C MET A 24 -9.70 12.04 -10.66
N PRO A 25 -8.43 11.67 -10.69
CA PRO A 25 -7.32 12.60 -10.84
C PRO A 25 -7.06 12.89 -12.33
N MET A 26 -6.64 14.11 -12.66
CA MET A 26 -6.19 14.48 -13.99
C MET A 26 -4.68 14.70 -13.96
N ALA A 27 -3.93 13.64 -14.15
CA ALA A 27 -2.47 13.65 -14.07
C ALA A 27 -1.81 13.11 -15.35
N PRO A 28 -0.56 13.56 -15.68
CA PRO A 28 0.20 13.04 -16.83
C PRO A 28 0.52 11.54 -16.73
N LEU A 29 0.70 11.02 -15.52
CA LEU A 29 0.83 9.60 -15.21
C LEU A 29 -0.34 9.23 -14.31
N LEU A 30 -1.10 8.21 -14.72
CA LEU A 30 -2.26 7.71 -14.00
C LEU A 30 -2.30 6.19 -14.08
N PHE A 31 -2.46 5.55 -12.95
CA PHE A 31 -2.77 4.13 -12.81
C PHE A 31 -3.91 3.97 -11.81
N GLY A 32 -4.85 3.08 -12.11
CA GLY A 32 -5.92 2.70 -11.19
C GLY A 32 -6.33 1.25 -11.45
N ASP A 33 -6.59 0.50 -10.38
CA ASP A 33 -7.08 -0.87 -10.45
C ASP A 33 -8.07 -1.15 -9.32
N GLU A 34 -9.24 -1.63 -9.68
CA GLU A 34 -10.32 -2.06 -8.77
C GLU A 34 -10.42 -3.60 -8.71
N PHE A 35 -9.44 -4.32 -9.24
CA PHE A 35 -9.37 -5.78 -9.27
C PHE A 35 -10.61 -6.47 -9.87
N ILE A 36 -11.25 -5.81 -10.85
CA ILE A 36 -12.44 -6.32 -11.56
C ILE A 36 -12.16 -6.56 -13.03
N GLY A 37 -12.99 -7.39 -13.65
CA GLY A 37 -13.00 -7.62 -15.10
C GLY A 37 -12.17 -8.80 -15.58
N ALA A 38 -12.12 -8.94 -16.91
CA ALA A 38 -11.58 -10.13 -17.57
C ALA A 38 -10.06 -10.35 -17.32
N GLY A 39 -9.30 -9.29 -17.10
CA GLY A 39 -7.88 -9.38 -16.80
C GLY A 39 -7.57 -10.13 -15.50
N HIS A 40 -8.51 -10.13 -14.57
CA HIS A 40 -8.36 -10.79 -13.25
C HIS A 40 -8.90 -12.22 -13.20
N THR A 41 -9.66 -12.68 -14.20
CA THR A 41 -10.31 -14.00 -14.18
C THR A 41 -9.35 -15.17 -14.18
N ALA A 42 -8.14 -15.01 -14.71
CA ALA A 42 -7.08 -16.03 -14.69
C ALA A 42 -6.31 -16.08 -13.35
N GLY A 43 -6.66 -15.21 -12.40
CA GLY A 43 -5.94 -15.05 -11.14
C GLY A 43 -4.66 -14.22 -11.28
N ILE A 44 -4.01 -13.95 -10.15
CA ILE A 44 -2.80 -13.13 -10.09
C ILE A 44 -1.58 -13.98 -10.48
N PRO A 45 -0.81 -13.60 -11.52
CA PRO A 45 0.37 -14.36 -11.96
C PRO A 45 1.47 -14.36 -10.90
N VAL A 46 2.30 -15.40 -10.92
CA VAL A 46 3.45 -15.54 -10.02
C VAL A 46 4.62 -14.69 -10.51
N ALA A 47 5.41 -14.14 -9.59
CA ALA A 47 6.64 -13.41 -9.87
C ALA A 47 7.59 -14.24 -10.78
N GLY A 48 8.18 -13.58 -11.77
CA GLY A 48 8.99 -14.23 -12.80
C GLY A 48 8.20 -14.84 -13.96
N SER A 49 6.86 -14.87 -13.89
CA SER A 49 5.97 -15.37 -14.95
C SER A 49 4.79 -14.39 -15.15
N PRO A 50 5.06 -13.12 -15.44
CA PRO A 50 3.99 -12.13 -15.60
C PRO A 50 3.11 -12.47 -16.81
N SER A 51 1.81 -12.21 -16.70
CA SER A 51 0.89 -12.32 -17.83
C SER A 51 0.82 -10.99 -18.59
N ALA A 52 0.80 -11.05 -19.90
CA ALA A 52 0.69 -9.86 -20.74
C ALA A 52 -0.57 -9.06 -20.38
N GLY A 53 -0.39 -7.76 -20.15
CA GLY A 53 -1.49 -6.85 -19.82
C GLY A 53 -1.96 -6.89 -18.36
N TYR A 54 -1.34 -7.69 -17.50
CA TYR A 54 -1.63 -7.73 -16.08
C TYR A 54 -0.52 -7.00 -15.30
N PRO A 55 -0.80 -5.91 -14.61
CA PRO A 55 0.25 -5.11 -13.96
C PRO A 55 0.80 -5.76 -12.69
N TRP A 56 0.00 -6.63 -12.05
CA TRP A 56 0.34 -7.22 -10.77
C TRP A 56 0.91 -8.63 -10.89
N VAL A 57 1.85 -8.92 -10.03
CA VAL A 57 2.29 -10.29 -9.77
C VAL A 57 2.31 -10.56 -8.26
N LYS A 58 2.22 -11.83 -7.89
CA LYS A 58 2.38 -12.26 -6.50
C LYS A 58 3.73 -12.91 -6.28
N LYS A 59 4.34 -12.63 -5.13
CA LYS A 59 5.49 -13.36 -4.58
C LYS A 59 5.02 -14.06 -3.32
N ILE A 60 5.30 -15.35 -3.23
CA ILE A 60 4.92 -16.20 -2.11
C ILE A 60 6.18 -16.86 -1.55
N VAL A 61 6.39 -16.74 -0.24
CA VAL A 61 7.43 -17.43 0.52
C VAL A 61 6.77 -18.20 1.65
N GLY A 62 7.14 -19.46 1.83
CA GLY A 62 6.61 -20.38 2.84
C GLY A 62 6.33 -21.75 2.25
N ALA A 63 6.53 -22.82 3.01
CA ALA A 63 6.28 -24.21 2.60
C ALA A 63 4.80 -24.58 2.73
N GLY A 64 4.08 -24.06 3.75
CA GLY A 64 2.62 -24.04 3.83
C GLY A 64 2.10 -22.70 3.32
N PRO A 65 2.06 -22.47 2.00
CA PRO A 65 2.18 -21.15 1.41
C PRO A 65 1.02 -20.22 1.83
N PRO A 66 1.34 -18.96 2.16
CA PRO A 66 0.35 -17.91 2.31
C PRO A 66 -0.33 -17.64 0.96
N THR A 67 -1.42 -16.90 0.96
CA THR A 67 -2.21 -16.68 -0.24
C THR A 67 -2.18 -15.22 -0.70
N VAL A 68 -2.10 -15.04 -2.02
CA VAL A 68 -2.47 -13.80 -2.73
C VAL A 68 -3.44 -14.20 -3.83
N ALA A 69 -4.69 -13.83 -3.68
CA ALA A 69 -5.76 -14.23 -4.59
C ALA A 69 -6.88 -13.19 -4.62
N LEU A 70 -7.69 -13.21 -5.68
CA LEU A 70 -8.95 -12.45 -5.70
C LEU A 70 -9.90 -13.02 -4.65
N ALA A 71 -10.55 -12.15 -3.91
CA ALA A 71 -11.55 -12.53 -2.93
C ALA A 71 -12.81 -13.04 -3.65
N THR A 72 -13.31 -14.21 -3.24
CA THR A 72 -14.49 -14.82 -3.86
C THR A 72 -15.75 -14.05 -3.51
N ASN A 73 -16.59 -13.76 -4.52
CA ASN A 73 -17.87 -13.07 -4.38
C ASN A 73 -17.80 -11.67 -3.74
N ALA A 74 -16.64 -11.02 -3.83
CA ALA A 74 -16.48 -9.64 -3.38
C ALA A 74 -17.12 -8.67 -4.38
N SER A 75 -18.03 -7.84 -3.90
CA SER A 75 -18.62 -6.77 -4.72
C SER A 75 -17.57 -5.70 -5.01
N GLY A 76 -17.41 -5.33 -6.27
CA GLY A 76 -16.43 -4.32 -6.71
C GLY A 76 -15.03 -4.86 -6.99
N GLY A 77 -14.79 -6.18 -6.77
CA GLY A 77 -13.46 -6.77 -6.89
C GLY A 77 -12.60 -6.50 -5.65
N GLN A 78 -11.86 -7.50 -5.23
CA GLN A 78 -10.93 -7.37 -4.10
C GLN A 78 -9.80 -8.37 -4.27
N VAL A 79 -8.60 -7.99 -3.83
CA VAL A 79 -7.49 -8.92 -3.65
C VAL A 79 -7.24 -9.14 -2.17
N GLN A 80 -6.97 -10.40 -1.80
CA GLN A 80 -6.66 -10.81 -0.45
C GLN A 80 -5.22 -11.29 -0.37
N LEU A 81 -4.48 -10.77 0.61
CA LEU A 81 -3.19 -11.29 1.04
C LEU A 81 -3.38 -11.87 2.45
N ALA A 82 -3.10 -13.17 2.65
CA ALA A 82 -3.36 -13.83 3.92
C ALA A 82 -2.26 -14.81 4.31
N LEU A 83 -1.80 -14.72 5.58
CA LEU A 83 -0.94 -15.72 6.19
C LEU A 83 -1.73 -16.96 6.59
N THR A 84 -1.06 -18.11 6.66
CA THR A 84 -1.63 -19.36 7.15
C THR A 84 -1.26 -19.61 8.62
N ALA A 85 -1.90 -20.58 9.27
CA ALA A 85 -1.57 -20.98 10.65
C ALA A 85 -0.35 -21.91 10.76
N THR A 86 0.41 -22.09 9.67
CA THR A 86 1.61 -22.95 9.64
C THR A 86 2.76 -22.30 10.39
N SER A 87 3.47 -23.03 11.25
CA SER A 87 4.57 -22.48 12.04
C SER A 87 5.85 -22.33 11.23
N GLU A 88 5.94 -21.27 10.44
CA GLU A 88 7.08 -20.97 9.58
C GLU A 88 7.18 -19.47 9.25
N LYS A 89 8.23 -19.11 8.52
CA LYS A 89 8.31 -17.81 7.84
C LYS A 89 7.35 -17.82 6.66
N GLU A 90 6.55 -16.75 6.54
CA GLU A 90 5.68 -16.51 5.40
C GLU A 90 5.80 -15.07 4.91
N ASP A 91 5.77 -14.90 3.58
CA ASP A 91 5.68 -13.61 2.91
C ASP A 91 4.73 -13.73 1.72
N ALA A 92 3.65 -12.94 1.75
CA ALA A 92 2.70 -12.85 0.66
C ALA A 92 2.70 -11.41 0.14
N VAL A 93 3.18 -11.21 -1.08
CA VAL A 93 3.39 -9.90 -1.68
C VAL A 93 2.59 -9.76 -2.97
N LEU A 94 2.00 -8.58 -3.16
CA LEU A 94 1.41 -8.11 -4.41
C LEU A 94 2.17 -6.87 -4.86
N TYR A 95 2.76 -6.88 -6.08
CA TYR A 95 3.65 -5.83 -6.56
C TYR A 95 3.81 -5.89 -8.09
N TRP A 96 4.64 -5.03 -8.69
CA TRP A 96 4.85 -4.95 -10.14
C TRP A 96 6.08 -5.71 -10.65
N ASN A 97 6.47 -6.82 -9.99
CA ASN A 97 7.59 -7.70 -10.40
C ASN A 97 8.92 -6.93 -10.57
N ASP A 98 9.20 -6.03 -9.65
CA ASP A 98 10.38 -5.16 -9.65
C ASP A 98 10.48 -4.21 -10.86
N ASN A 99 9.35 -3.94 -11.52
CA ASN A 99 9.25 -2.88 -12.51
C ASN A 99 9.06 -1.54 -11.78
N LEU A 100 10.18 -0.94 -11.39
CA LEU A 100 10.21 0.37 -10.74
C LEU A 100 9.92 1.45 -11.78
N ALA A 101 8.76 2.10 -11.68
CA ALA A 101 8.28 2.99 -12.74
C ALA A 101 7.82 4.37 -12.24
N ILE A 102 7.71 4.58 -10.92
CA ILE A 102 7.13 5.77 -10.33
C ILE A 102 8.20 6.57 -9.61
N ASP A 103 8.60 7.69 -10.19
CA ASP A 103 9.49 8.66 -9.55
C ASP A 103 8.70 9.48 -8.52
N VAL A 104 8.91 9.21 -7.23
CA VAL A 104 8.17 9.87 -6.15
C VAL A 104 8.51 11.37 -6.03
N THR A 105 9.66 11.80 -6.54
CA THR A 105 10.04 13.22 -6.57
C THR A 105 9.22 14.06 -7.56
N LYS A 106 8.44 13.39 -8.41
CA LYS A 106 7.52 14.04 -9.36
C LYS A 106 6.13 14.28 -8.77
N GLY A 107 6.04 14.32 -7.44
CA GLY A 107 4.79 14.59 -6.75
C GLY A 107 3.79 13.43 -6.83
N ALA A 108 4.30 12.20 -6.70
CA ALA A 108 3.47 11.02 -6.70
C ALA A 108 2.47 11.04 -5.55
N VAL A 109 1.25 10.61 -5.84
CA VAL A 109 0.21 10.33 -4.85
C VAL A 109 -0.22 8.90 -5.04
N TRP A 110 -0.24 8.17 -3.95
CA TRP A 110 -0.76 6.80 -3.87
C TRP A 110 -1.98 6.79 -2.96
N GLU A 111 -3.02 6.09 -3.38
CA GLU A 111 -4.24 5.91 -2.61
C GLU A 111 -4.71 4.46 -2.73
N ALA A 112 -5.19 3.89 -1.63
CA ALA A 112 -5.86 2.60 -1.66
C ALA A 112 -7.10 2.60 -0.76
N ARG A 113 -8.09 1.80 -1.15
CA ARG A 113 -9.18 1.37 -0.28
C ARG A 113 -8.86 -0.03 0.22
N ALA A 114 -8.58 -0.15 1.52
CA ALA A 114 -8.10 -1.38 2.12
C ALA A 114 -8.70 -1.66 3.49
N ALA A 115 -8.66 -2.92 3.92
CA ALA A 115 -9.12 -3.37 5.23
C ALA A 115 -8.20 -4.46 5.80
N LEU A 116 -8.03 -4.49 7.11
CA LEU A 116 -7.42 -5.62 7.81
C LEU A 116 -8.52 -6.56 8.29
N SER A 117 -8.93 -7.52 7.46
CA SER A 117 -9.96 -8.49 7.88
C SER A 117 -9.49 -9.39 9.02
N VAL A 118 -8.19 -9.59 9.13
CA VAL A 118 -7.51 -10.17 10.29
C VAL A 118 -6.31 -9.27 10.63
N PRO A 119 -6.36 -8.50 11.73
CA PRO A 119 -5.21 -7.73 12.21
C PRO A 119 -4.04 -8.64 12.58
N PRO A 120 -2.79 -8.13 12.53
CA PRO A 120 -1.61 -8.88 12.98
C PRO A 120 -1.80 -9.43 14.40
N SER A 121 -1.82 -10.77 14.55
CA SER A 121 -2.21 -11.44 15.78
C SER A 121 -1.05 -11.78 16.72
N ALA A 122 0.19 -11.55 16.30
CA ALA A 122 1.37 -11.84 17.09
C ALA A 122 2.52 -10.85 16.79
N ALA A 123 3.45 -10.72 17.73
CA ALA A 123 4.67 -9.94 17.53
C ALA A 123 5.46 -10.45 16.31
N GLY A 124 6.00 -9.54 15.51
CA GLY A 124 6.72 -9.85 14.28
C GLY A 124 5.83 -10.06 13.04
N VAL A 125 4.52 -10.25 13.21
CA VAL A 125 3.59 -10.19 12.08
C VAL A 125 3.43 -8.75 11.62
N GLN A 126 3.59 -8.52 10.32
CA GLN A 126 3.56 -7.20 9.72
C GLN A 126 2.60 -7.18 8.53
N VAL A 127 1.91 -6.08 8.37
CA VAL A 127 1.20 -5.71 7.15
C VAL A 127 1.77 -4.39 6.69
N VAL A 128 2.15 -4.30 5.42
CA VAL A 128 2.62 -3.07 4.78
C VAL A 128 1.92 -2.88 3.44
N PHE A 129 1.63 -1.62 3.08
CA PHE A 129 1.02 -1.29 1.80
C PHE A 129 1.31 0.16 1.42
N GLY A 130 1.71 0.37 0.18
CA GLY A 130 2.15 1.65 -0.34
C GLY A 130 3.00 1.51 -1.58
N MET A 131 4.19 2.08 -1.55
CA MET A 131 5.19 2.00 -2.61
C MET A 131 6.55 1.60 -2.04
N ALA A 132 7.26 0.71 -2.75
CA ALA A 132 8.59 0.28 -2.34
C ALA A 132 9.52 0.09 -3.55
N GLY A 133 10.81 -0.07 -3.27
CA GLY A 133 11.82 -0.52 -4.24
C GLY A 133 11.62 -1.97 -4.65
N ALA A 134 12.67 -2.60 -5.16
CA ALA A 134 12.64 -4.01 -5.52
C ALA A 134 12.34 -4.88 -4.29
N TRP A 135 11.66 -6.01 -4.54
CA TRP A 135 11.31 -6.96 -3.48
C TRP A 135 12.56 -7.45 -2.73
N THR A 136 12.43 -7.53 -1.43
CA THR A 136 13.37 -8.16 -0.53
C THR A 136 12.63 -9.10 0.42
N ASP A 137 13.33 -10.10 0.95
CA ASP A 137 12.75 -11.06 1.89
C ASP A 137 12.47 -10.39 3.24
N GLY A 138 11.22 -10.07 3.47
CA GLY A 138 10.72 -9.27 4.59
C GLY A 138 10.71 -7.75 4.32
N PRO A 139 9.61 -7.07 4.64
CA PRO A 139 9.40 -5.66 4.27
C PRO A 139 10.43 -4.72 4.91
N ASP A 140 10.91 -5.01 6.13
CA ASP A 140 11.92 -4.18 6.82
C ASP A 140 13.31 -4.25 6.19
N ASN A 141 13.57 -5.21 5.31
CA ASN A 141 14.83 -5.33 4.56
C ASN A 141 14.84 -4.48 3.30
N ASN A 142 13.69 -3.92 2.89
CA ASN A 142 13.63 -2.99 1.78
C ASN A 142 14.21 -1.64 2.22
N LEU A 143 15.16 -1.11 1.48
CA LEU A 143 15.84 0.14 1.81
C LEU A 143 15.17 1.40 1.23
N HIS A 144 14.14 1.23 0.40
CA HIS A 144 13.46 2.33 -0.28
C HIS A 144 11.96 2.10 -0.25
N TYR A 145 11.23 2.82 0.60
CA TYR A 145 9.77 2.72 0.66
C TYR A 145 9.10 3.97 1.22
N ILE A 146 7.83 4.14 0.87
CA ILE A 146 6.85 5.05 1.46
C ILE A 146 5.57 4.24 1.61
N GLU A 147 5.17 3.94 2.84
CA GLU A 147 4.11 2.97 3.08
C GLU A 147 3.36 3.19 4.39
N PHE A 148 2.17 2.66 4.45
CA PHE A 148 1.47 2.37 5.69
C PHE A 148 1.90 1.01 6.21
N GLY A 149 1.93 0.86 7.53
CA GLY A 149 2.22 -0.40 8.20
C GLY A 149 1.28 -0.66 9.36
N CYS A 150 1.19 -1.92 9.75
CA CYS A 150 0.49 -2.35 10.95
C CYS A 150 1.23 -3.54 11.57
N THR A 151 1.34 -3.53 12.89
CA THR A 151 1.91 -4.61 13.70
C THR A 151 0.89 -5.11 14.74
N ALA A 152 1.30 -6.02 15.61
CA ALA A 152 0.40 -6.77 16.51
C ALA A 152 -0.57 -5.97 17.39
N ASN A 153 -0.38 -4.67 17.56
CA ASN A 153 -1.29 -3.81 18.35
C ASN A 153 -2.33 -3.08 17.50
N SER A 154 -2.44 -3.40 16.20
CA SER A 154 -3.33 -2.76 15.22
C SER A 154 -3.13 -1.23 15.06
N SER A 155 -2.07 -0.64 15.62
CA SER A 155 -1.76 0.76 15.39
C SER A 155 -1.32 0.97 13.95
N LEU A 156 -1.86 2.01 13.31
CA LEU A 156 -1.43 2.41 11.99
C LEU A 156 -0.06 3.09 12.08
N LEU A 157 0.92 2.53 11.39
CA LEU A 157 2.25 3.09 11.23
C LEU A 157 2.37 3.81 9.90
N LEU A 158 3.09 4.93 9.92
CA LEU A 158 3.46 5.71 8.74
C LEU A 158 4.97 5.60 8.59
N ARG A 159 5.43 5.11 7.44
CA ARG A 159 6.80 4.68 7.27
C ARG A 159 7.41 5.24 5.99
N SER A 160 8.68 5.63 6.06
CA SER A 160 9.53 5.88 4.89
C SER A 160 10.97 5.44 5.16
N GLN A 161 11.64 4.99 4.11
CA GLN A 161 13.06 4.63 4.11
C GLN A 161 13.66 5.06 2.78
N ASP A 162 14.75 5.84 2.82
CA ASP A 162 15.39 6.39 1.62
C ASP A 162 16.79 5.82 1.34
N GLY A 163 17.12 4.69 1.98
CA GLY A 163 18.43 4.05 1.94
C GLY A 163 19.39 4.55 3.04
N THR A 164 19.07 5.65 3.68
CA THR A 164 19.91 6.26 4.73
C THR A 164 19.10 6.51 6.00
N THR A 165 17.94 7.11 5.85
CA THR A 165 17.07 7.52 6.96
C THR A 165 15.79 6.71 6.95
N GLN A 166 15.47 6.10 8.07
CA GLN A 166 14.18 5.45 8.30
C GLN A 166 13.32 6.31 9.22
N ASN A 167 12.12 6.61 8.77
CA ASN A 167 11.08 7.23 9.58
C ASN A 167 9.99 6.19 9.85
N SER A 168 9.55 6.09 11.10
CA SER A 168 8.42 5.25 11.48
C SER A 168 7.71 5.92 12.66
N ILE A 169 6.48 6.36 12.45
CA ILE A 169 5.67 7.01 13.48
C ILE A 169 4.28 6.37 13.53
N ILE A 170 3.66 6.42 14.71
CA ILE A 170 2.26 6.04 14.86
C ILE A 170 1.39 7.17 14.29
N ALA A 171 0.47 6.82 13.39
CA ALA A 171 -0.52 7.75 12.87
C ALA A 171 -1.37 8.32 14.01
N SER A 172 -1.62 9.61 13.97
CA SER A 172 -2.42 10.30 14.98
C SER A 172 -3.45 11.21 14.33
N ASN A 173 -4.70 11.10 14.76
CA ASN A 173 -5.78 11.99 14.38
C ASN A 173 -6.24 12.75 15.62
N ALA A 174 -6.17 14.10 15.58
CA ALA A 174 -6.51 14.98 16.69
C ALA A 174 -5.82 14.60 18.04
N GLY A 175 -4.59 14.06 17.98
CA GLY A 175 -3.81 13.67 19.16
C GLY A 175 -4.06 12.24 19.66
N ALA A 176 -5.02 11.51 19.08
CA ALA A 176 -5.25 10.11 19.38
C ALA A 176 -4.61 9.20 18.32
N ALA A 177 -3.99 8.10 18.74
CA ALA A 177 -3.44 7.10 17.82
C ALA A 177 -4.56 6.49 16.95
N VAL A 178 -4.27 6.33 15.65
CA VAL A 178 -5.17 5.62 14.75
C VAL A 178 -4.98 4.13 14.92
N THR A 179 -6.06 3.45 15.33
CA THR A 179 -6.11 1.98 15.40
C THR A 179 -6.98 1.46 14.27
N LEU A 180 -6.46 0.49 13.52
CA LEU A 180 -7.19 -0.11 12.42
C LEU A 180 -8.21 -1.12 12.96
N ASP A 181 -9.39 -1.09 12.37
CA ASP A 181 -10.44 -2.09 12.55
C ASP A 181 -10.55 -3.01 11.32
N THR A 182 -11.63 -3.75 11.18
CA THR A 182 -11.87 -4.67 10.06
C THR A 182 -12.66 -4.05 8.90
N ASN A 183 -13.00 -2.76 9.00
CA ASN A 183 -13.72 -2.06 7.94
C ASN A 183 -12.76 -1.56 6.86
N PHE A 184 -13.30 -1.27 5.68
CA PHE A 184 -12.55 -0.60 4.63
C PHE A 184 -12.37 0.88 4.94
N HIS A 185 -11.13 1.35 4.79
CA HIS A 185 -10.71 2.73 4.94
C HIS A 185 -9.97 3.21 3.70
N ILE A 186 -9.91 4.52 3.52
CA ILE A 186 -9.10 5.16 2.46
C ILE A 186 -7.77 5.61 3.06
N PHE A 187 -6.72 5.03 2.53
CA PHE A 187 -5.33 5.35 2.85
C PHE A 187 -4.71 6.11 1.70
N ARG A 188 -4.10 7.25 1.96
CA ARG A 188 -3.41 8.02 0.93
C ARG A 188 -2.16 8.65 1.48
N PHE A 189 -1.09 8.64 0.69
CA PHE A 189 0.03 9.53 0.93
C PHE A 189 0.31 10.40 -0.30
N ASN A 190 0.90 11.56 -0.04
CA ASN A 190 1.15 12.59 -1.04
C ASN A 190 2.61 13.04 -0.95
N CYS A 191 3.38 12.79 -2.02
CA CYS A 191 4.78 13.16 -2.20
C CYS A 191 4.94 14.47 -2.99
N SER A 192 3.95 15.37 -3.01
CA SER A 192 4.10 16.68 -3.65
C SER A 192 5.27 17.48 -3.07
N ASP A 193 5.57 17.24 -1.81
CA ASP A 193 6.79 17.68 -1.13
C ASP A 193 7.41 16.45 -0.45
N VAL A 194 8.53 15.97 -0.99
CA VAL A 194 9.24 14.81 -0.43
C VAL A 194 9.95 15.12 0.90
N THR A 195 10.06 16.39 1.29
CA THR A 195 10.55 16.80 2.61
C THR A 195 9.47 16.83 3.68
N ASP A 196 8.19 16.75 3.26
CA ASP A 196 7.01 16.73 4.12
C ASP A 196 5.90 15.85 3.53
N ILE A 197 6.12 14.55 3.45
CA ILE A 197 5.15 13.60 2.93
C ILE A 197 3.91 13.60 3.83
N GLY A 198 2.76 13.96 3.25
CA GLY A 198 1.48 13.94 3.95
C GLY A 198 0.82 12.58 3.87
N PHE A 199 0.57 11.94 5.01
CA PHE A 199 -0.23 10.73 5.13
C PHE A 199 -1.64 11.04 5.57
N TYR A 200 -2.62 10.39 4.94
CA TYR A 200 -4.05 10.62 5.18
C TYR A 200 -4.78 9.32 5.42
N PHE A 201 -5.65 9.34 6.40
CA PHE A 201 -6.57 8.25 6.74
C PHE A 201 -8.00 8.81 6.73
N ASP A 202 -8.87 8.26 5.89
CA ASP A 202 -10.24 8.75 5.66
C ASP A 202 -10.28 10.28 5.44
N GLY A 203 -9.37 10.77 4.57
CA GLY A 203 -9.27 12.18 4.20
C GLY A 203 -8.58 13.09 5.20
N ASN A 204 -8.32 12.65 6.43
CA ASN A 204 -7.65 13.44 7.46
C ASN A 204 -6.14 13.20 7.41
N ARG A 205 -5.32 14.26 7.48
CA ARG A 205 -3.87 14.11 7.64
C ARG A 205 -3.58 13.55 9.04
N VAL A 206 -2.80 12.46 9.10
CA VAL A 206 -2.52 11.69 10.33
C VAL A 206 -1.05 11.71 10.76
N ASN A 207 -0.25 12.59 10.14
CA ASN A 207 1.11 12.87 10.58
C ASN A 207 1.35 14.37 10.77
N PRO A 208 2.18 14.79 11.74
CA PRO A 208 2.64 16.17 11.85
C PRO A 208 3.39 16.62 10.59
N THR A 209 3.33 17.91 10.27
CA THR A 209 4.13 18.50 9.19
C THR A 209 5.62 18.30 9.46
N GLY A 210 6.37 17.91 8.42
CA GLY A 210 7.82 17.68 8.50
C GLY A 210 8.25 16.43 9.28
N SER A 211 7.30 15.55 9.62
CA SER A 211 7.61 14.33 10.41
C SER A 211 8.09 13.15 9.57
N ILE A 212 7.77 13.12 8.29
CA ILE A 212 8.17 12.08 7.35
C ILE A 212 8.69 12.72 6.07
N ALA A 213 9.92 12.36 5.71
CA ALA A 213 10.59 12.80 4.51
C ALA A 213 11.15 11.62 3.73
N TYR A 214 11.49 11.84 2.45
CA TYR A 214 12.14 10.87 1.58
C TYR A 214 13.19 11.61 0.72
N ALA A 215 14.45 11.43 1.04
CA ALA A 215 15.56 12.19 0.45
C ALA A 215 16.28 11.47 -0.70
N ALA A 216 15.87 10.23 -1.06
CA ALA A 216 16.48 9.51 -2.17
C ALA A 216 16.24 10.21 -3.50
N THR A 217 17.20 10.09 -4.39
CA THR A 217 17.20 10.68 -5.74
C THR A 217 17.59 9.65 -6.79
N GLY A 218 17.38 9.98 -8.06
CA GLY A 218 17.74 9.10 -9.18
C GLY A 218 17.02 7.75 -9.11
N ALA A 219 17.71 6.66 -9.34
CA ALA A 219 17.11 5.31 -9.35
C ALA A 219 16.48 4.91 -8.02
N ASN A 220 16.99 5.43 -6.90
CA ASN A 220 16.47 5.14 -5.56
C ASN A 220 15.16 5.88 -5.24
N ALA A 221 14.79 6.88 -6.04
CA ALA A 221 13.50 7.56 -5.94
C ALA A 221 12.42 6.92 -6.81
N ILE A 222 12.76 5.90 -7.60
CA ILE A 222 11.82 5.21 -8.47
C ILE A 222 11.30 3.97 -7.75
N LEU A 223 10.01 3.96 -7.44
CA LEU A 223 9.35 2.92 -6.67
C LEU A 223 8.26 2.21 -7.51
N GLN A 224 7.69 1.17 -6.94
CA GLN A 224 6.53 0.44 -7.45
C GLN A 224 5.45 0.33 -6.37
N PRO A 225 4.17 0.17 -6.71
CA PRO A 225 3.17 -0.24 -5.74
C PRO A 225 3.56 -1.58 -5.11
N TYR A 226 3.43 -1.65 -3.79
CA TYR A 226 3.89 -2.79 -3.00
C TYR A 226 2.96 -3.00 -1.81
N MET A 227 2.46 -4.22 -1.66
CA MET A 227 1.60 -4.62 -0.55
C MET A 227 2.05 -6.00 -0.08
N ALA A 228 2.21 -6.17 1.23
CA ALA A 228 2.67 -7.43 1.81
C ALA A 228 2.03 -7.73 3.16
N VAL A 229 1.84 -9.01 3.42
CA VAL A 229 1.65 -9.58 4.75
C VAL A 229 2.81 -10.54 5.03
N TYR A 230 3.48 -10.34 6.16
CA TYR A 230 4.74 -10.99 6.48
C TYR A 230 4.77 -11.52 7.91
N ARG A 231 5.44 -12.64 8.08
CA ARG A 231 5.76 -13.24 9.37
C ARG A 231 7.14 -13.89 9.31
N PRO A 232 8.08 -13.55 10.23
CA PRO A 232 9.42 -14.15 10.24
C PRO A 232 9.43 -15.59 10.78
N SER A 233 8.46 -15.95 11.64
CA SER A 233 8.32 -17.28 12.26
C SER A 233 7.01 -17.38 13.05
N GLY A 234 6.68 -18.59 13.52
CA GLY A 234 5.51 -18.84 14.36
C GLY A 234 4.22 -19.00 13.57
N THR A 235 3.07 -18.84 14.24
CA THR A 235 1.71 -19.10 13.70
C THR A 235 0.82 -17.86 13.69
N GLY A 236 1.37 -16.67 13.95
CA GLY A 236 0.60 -15.43 13.93
C GLY A 236 -0.01 -15.17 12.55
N LEU A 237 -1.20 -14.61 12.52
CA LEU A 237 -1.98 -14.38 11.31
C LEU A 237 -2.10 -12.90 11.02
N ALA A 238 -2.27 -12.59 9.75
CA ALA A 238 -2.78 -11.31 9.26
C ALA A 238 -3.46 -11.53 7.91
N THR A 239 -4.47 -10.72 7.62
CA THR A 239 -5.12 -10.70 6.31
C THR A 239 -5.41 -9.27 5.90
N LEU A 240 -4.82 -8.85 4.78
CA LEU A 240 -5.06 -7.58 4.12
C LEU A 240 -6.00 -7.80 2.94
N LEU A 241 -7.08 -7.04 2.90
CA LEU A 241 -7.97 -6.91 1.74
C LEU A 241 -7.72 -5.56 1.08
N ILE A 242 -7.60 -5.56 -0.25
CA ILE A 242 -7.44 -4.35 -1.05
C ILE A 242 -8.53 -4.35 -2.11
N ASP A 243 -9.35 -3.33 -2.10
CA ASP A 243 -10.49 -3.15 -2.99
C ASP A 243 -10.12 -2.27 -4.20
N LYS A 244 -9.24 -1.29 -3.97
CA LYS A 244 -8.80 -0.36 -5.00
C LYS A 244 -7.41 0.16 -4.73
N VAL A 245 -6.64 0.39 -5.78
CA VAL A 245 -5.38 1.13 -5.74
C VAL A 245 -5.39 2.16 -6.85
N ASP A 246 -5.16 3.42 -6.49
CA ASP A 246 -4.93 4.53 -7.43
C ASP A 246 -3.55 5.12 -7.23
N LEU A 247 -2.92 5.52 -8.32
CA LEU A 247 -1.64 6.18 -8.31
C LEU A 247 -1.57 7.22 -9.43
N TRP A 248 -1.11 8.41 -9.10
CA TRP A 248 -0.90 9.47 -10.10
C TRP A 248 0.32 10.32 -9.76
N ALA A 249 0.96 10.84 -10.79
CA ALA A 249 2.16 11.66 -10.68
C ALA A 249 2.30 12.63 -11.86
N ASN A 250 3.18 13.60 -11.73
CA ASN A 250 3.73 14.33 -12.87
C ASN A 250 4.78 13.46 -13.59
N ARG A 251 5.24 13.91 -14.77
CA ARG A 251 6.33 13.27 -15.52
C ARG A 251 7.64 14.04 -15.37
#